data_e1d593cd43ae70bfdeeb44553e150377
#
_entry.id   e1d593cd43ae70bfdeeb44553e150377
#
_cell.length_a   1.000
_cell.length_b   1.000
_cell.length_c   1.000
_cell.angle_alpha   90.00
_cell.angle_beta   90.00
_cell.angle_gamma   90.00
#
_symmetry.space_group_name_H-M   'P 1'
#
loop_
_entity.id
_entity.type
_entity.pdbx_description
1 polymer ?
#
loop_
_entity_poly.entity_id
_entity_poly.type
_entity_poly.pdbx_seq_one_letter_code
_entity_poly.pdbx_strand_id
1 'polypeptide(L)'
;KDIAKYVMMPAMAKRKHPIVEKRQSDLAMLAETTDLNKVIMGDTKIGIITAGISYQYAREVFGDKASYLKLGLIYPLPVNLIKDFAAKVDKLYVIEELDDIIETHCKKIGVSVTGKEIFPAIGEFSQKLIAEKMNLPAKEYVTLEENIPMRPPVMCAGCPHRGMFYVL
;
A
#
# COMPACT_ATOMS: atom_id res chain seq x y z
N LYS A 1 -26.80 -3.04 -24.88
CA LYS A 1 -25.86 -3.68 -23.94
C LYS A 1 -25.35 -4.97 -24.55
N ASP A 2 -24.05 -5.24 -24.47
CA ASP A 2 -23.45 -6.50 -24.95
C ASP A 2 -23.59 -7.58 -23.86
N ILE A 3 -24.57 -8.46 -24.05
CA ILE A 3 -24.89 -9.53 -23.10
C ILE A 3 -23.71 -10.51 -22.97
N ALA A 4 -23.03 -10.84 -24.07
CA ALA A 4 -21.91 -11.75 -24.06
C ALA A 4 -20.71 -11.20 -23.27
N LYS A 5 -20.59 -9.88 -23.18
CA LYS A 5 -19.54 -9.20 -22.42
C LYS A 5 -19.84 -9.17 -20.92
N TYR A 6 -21.08 -8.90 -20.53
CA TYR A 6 -21.40 -8.55 -19.15
C TYR A 6 -22.05 -9.65 -18.34
N VAL A 7 -22.69 -10.64 -19.00
CA VAL A 7 -23.33 -11.77 -18.31
C VAL A 7 -22.34 -12.91 -18.14
N MET A 8 -22.07 -13.28 -16.87
CA MET A 8 -21.08 -14.28 -16.50
C MET A 8 -21.72 -15.66 -16.21
N MET A 9 -22.50 -16.17 -17.16
CA MET A 9 -22.92 -17.56 -17.12
C MET A 9 -21.72 -18.51 -17.34
N PRO A 10 -21.76 -19.76 -16.86
CA PRO A 10 -20.63 -20.68 -16.89
C PRO A 10 -19.95 -20.81 -18.26
N ALA A 11 -20.74 -20.91 -19.33
CA ALA A 11 -20.19 -21.01 -20.69
C ALA A 11 -19.46 -19.72 -21.14
N MET A 12 -19.92 -18.55 -20.72
CA MET A 12 -19.29 -17.26 -21.01
C MET A 12 -18.05 -17.04 -20.14
N ALA A 13 -18.14 -17.40 -18.86
CA ALA A 13 -17.01 -17.34 -17.93
C ALA A 13 -15.86 -18.23 -18.40
N LYS A 14 -16.14 -19.46 -18.83
CA LYS A 14 -15.13 -20.38 -19.37
C LYS A 14 -14.35 -19.78 -20.55
N ARG A 15 -15.03 -19.06 -21.45
CA ARG A 15 -14.38 -18.39 -22.60
C ARG A 15 -13.56 -17.17 -22.20
N LYS A 16 -13.97 -16.47 -21.14
CA LYS A 16 -13.28 -15.26 -20.66
C LYS A 16 -12.10 -15.54 -19.74
N HIS A 17 -12.13 -16.64 -18.99
CA HIS A 17 -11.08 -16.96 -18.04
C HIS A 17 -9.67 -16.95 -18.66
N PRO A 18 -9.41 -17.59 -19.83
CA PRO A 18 -8.08 -17.51 -20.45
C PRO A 18 -7.64 -16.09 -20.80
N ILE A 19 -8.60 -15.22 -21.17
CA ILE A 19 -8.32 -13.80 -21.48
C ILE A 19 -7.91 -13.04 -20.21
N VAL A 20 -8.56 -13.34 -19.08
CA VAL A 20 -8.24 -12.74 -17.79
C VAL A 20 -6.87 -13.20 -17.33
N GLU A 21 -6.56 -14.48 -17.40
CA GLU A 21 -5.26 -15.04 -17.02
C GLU A 21 -4.12 -14.45 -17.87
N LYS A 22 -4.34 -14.34 -19.18
CA LYS A 22 -3.37 -13.66 -20.05
C LYS A 22 -3.15 -12.21 -19.62
N ARG A 23 -4.21 -11.48 -19.32
CA ARG A 23 -4.12 -10.10 -18.84
C ARG A 23 -3.32 -10.00 -17.54
N GLN A 24 -3.52 -10.91 -16.59
CA GLN A 24 -2.74 -10.94 -15.36
C GLN A 24 -1.25 -11.16 -15.64
N SER A 25 -0.93 -12.04 -16.57
CA SER A 25 0.45 -12.27 -17.02
C SER A 25 1.07 -11.00 -17.66
N ASP A 26 0.31 -10.35 -18.55
CA ASP A 26 0.75 -9.12 -19.22
C ASP A 26 0.95 -7.96 -18.20
N LEU A 27 0.07 -7.86 -17.20
CA LEU A 27 0.19 -6.88 -16.11
C LEU A 27 1.38 -7.18 -15.19
N ALA A 28 1.70 -8.45 -14.95
CA ALA A 28 2.89 -8.82 -14.18
C ALA A 28 4.19 -8.36 -14.88
N MET A 29 4.26 -8.51 -16.21
CA MET A 29 5.39 -7.99 -16.99
C MET A 29 5.44 -6.45 -16.96
N LEU A 30 4.29 -5.78 -17.08
CA LEU A 30 4.21 -4.33 -16.98
C LEU A 30 4.64 -3.82 -15.60
N ALA A 31 4.29 -4.54 -14.52
CA ALA A 31 4.65 -4.15 -13.16
C ALA A 31 6.17 -4.04 -12.94
N GLU A 32 6.96 -4.81 -13.68
CA GLU A 32 8.43 -4.79 -13.59
C GLU A 32 9.06 -3.50 -14.16
N THR A 33 8.39 -2.84 -15.11
CA THR A 33 8.98 -1.75 -15.90
C THR A 33 8.20 -0.43 -15.84
N THR A 34 7.03 -0.42 -15.22
CA THR A 34 6.18 0.78 -15.18
C THR A 34 6.77 1.87 -14.29
N ASP A 35 6.66 3.12 -14.72
CA ASP A 35 7.04 4.30 -13.94
C ASP A 35 6.14 4.54 -12.69
N LEU A 36 5.06 3.77 -12.55
CA LEU A 36 4.23 3.80 -11.34
C LEU A 36 4.97 3.19 -10.14
N ASN A 37 5.84 2.21 -10.39
CA ASN A 37 6.70 1.59 -9.38
C ASN A 37 8.06 2.30 -9.41
N LYS A 38 8.44 2.95 -8.31
CA LYS A 38 9.64 3.78 -8.26
C LYS A 38 10.62 3.29 -7.21
N VAL A 39 11.86 3.08 -7.61
CA VAL A 39 12.99 2.91 -6.70
C VAL A 39 13.62 4.28 -6.43
N ILE A 40 13.70 4.66 -5.18
CA ILE A 40 14.29 5.91 -4.71
C ILE A 40 15.40 5.54 -3.75
N MET A 41 16.64 5.65 -4.19
CA MET A 41 17.80 5.29 -3.39
C MET A 41 18.23 6.44 -2.48
N GLY A 42 18.44 6.13 -1.23
CA GLY A 42 19.06 6.94 -0.20
C GLY A 42 20.11 6.11 0.52
N ASP A 43 20.14 6.15 1.86
CA ASP A 43 20.99 5.23 2.65
C ASP A 43 20.50 3.78 2.43
N THR A 44 21.45 2.88 2.20
CA THR A 44 21.16 1.45 1.92
C THR A 44 21.03 0.59 3.18
N LYS A 45 21.32 1.12 4.36
CA LYS A 45 21.14 0.39 5.63
C LYS A 45 19.69 -0.02 5.86
N ILE A 46 18.74 0.80 5.37
CA ILE A 46 17.31 0.58 5.50
C ILE A 46 16.66 0.68 4.12
N GLY A 47 16.01 -0.40 3.70
CA GLY A 47 15.11 -0.43 2.57
C GLY A 47 13.66 -0.50 3.05
N ILE A 48 12.78 0.20 2.36
CA ILE A 48 11.35 0.23 2.69
C ILE A 48 10.54 -0.04 1.42
N ILE A 49 9.76 -1.12 1.42
CA ILE A 49 8.73 -1.37 0.39
C ILE A 49 7.40 -0.87 0.94
N THR A 50 6.71 -0.05 0.17
CA THR A 50 5.48 0.58 0.62
C THR A 50 4.61 1.05 -0.56
N ALA A 51 3.34 1.31 -0.31
CA ALA A 51 2.39 1.81 -1.29
C ALA A 51 1.50 2.92 -0.71
N GLY A 52 0.87 3.68 -1.58
CA GLY A 52 -0.13 4.67 -1.19
C GLY A 52 0.38 5.72 -0.21
N ILE A 53 -0.44 6.03 0.80
CA ILE A 53 -0.15 7.07 1.80
C ILE A 53 0.96 6.64 2.76
N SER A 54 1.13 5.34 3.01
CA SER A 54 2.19 4.82 3.88
C SER A 54 3.59 5.22 3.40
N TYR A 55 3.76 5.43 2.08
CA TYR A 55 4.99 5.99 1.52
C TYR A 55 5.28 7.40 2.06
N GLN A 56 4.27 8.25 2.13
CA GLN A 56 4.46 9.63 2.61
C GLN A 56 4.86 9.65 4.09
N TYR A 57 4.21 8.83 4.90
CA TYR A 57 4.57 8.69 6.31
C TYR A 57 5.98 8.16 6.51
N ALA A 58 6.36 7.11 5.77
CA ALA A 58 7.72 6.57 5.81
C ALA A 58 8.75 7.62 5.35
N ARG A 59 8.46 8.33 4.26
CA ARG A 59 9.35 9.37 3.72
C ARG A 59 9.55 10.53 4.70
N GLU A 60 8.52 10.93 5.44
CA GLU A 60 8.61 11.97 6.46
C GLU A 60 9.49 11.54 7.65
N VAL A 61 9.40 10.26 8.04
CA VAL A 61 10.18 9.73 9.18
C VAL A 61 11.64 9.53 8.83
N PHE A 62 11.93 8.93 7.68
CA PHE A 62 13.30 8.51 7.35
C PHE A 62 14.02 9.49 6.43
N GLY A 63 13.30 10.26 5.61
CA GLY A 63 13.93 11.16 4.63
C GLY A 63 14.89 10.41 3.70
N ASP A 64 16.12 10.87 3.57
CA ASP A 64 17.17 10.25 2.77
C ASP A 64 17.98 9.20 3.55
N LYS A 65 17.62 8.93 4.82
CA LYS A 65 18.24 7.90 5.66
C LYS A 65 17.73 6.49 5.36
N ALA A 66 16.86 6.34 4.37
CA ALA A 66 16.38 5.06 3.86
C ALA A 66 16.25 5.08 2.34
N SER A 67 16.25 3.89 1.75
CA SER A 67 15.92 3.66 0.35
C SER A 67 14.49 3.15 0.25
N TYR A 68 13.79 3.45 -0.85
CA TYR A 68 12.37 3.12 -0.98
C TYR A 68 12.10 2.40 -2.30
N LEU A 69 11.27 1.38 -2.23
CA LEU A 69 10.49 0.88 -3.36
C LEU A 69 9.04 1.31 -3.16
N LYS A 70 8.65 2.39 -3.84
CA LYS A 70 7.27 2.89 -3.85
C LYS A 70 6.49 2.15 -4.93
N LEU A 71 5.54 1.34 -4.51
CA LEU A 71 4.64 0.61 -5.41
C LEU A 71 3.43 1.46 -5.75
N GLY A 72 3.23 1.74 -7.02
CA GLY A 72 2.02 2.38 -7.57
C GLY A 72 1.10 1.37 -8.23
N LEU A 73 1.64 0.28 -8.79
CA LEU A 73 0.90 -0.89 -9.24
C LEU A 73 1.12 -2.02 -8.23
N ILE A 74 0.09 -2.31 -7.41
CA ILE A 74 0.19 -3.25 -6.29
C ILE A 74 -0.36 -4.65 -6.63
N TYR A 75 -0.91 -4.85 -7.82
CA TYR A 75 -1.36 -6.16 -8.26
C TYR A 75 -1.37 -6.28 -9.79
N PRO A 76 -0.65 -7.27 -10.35
CA PRO A 76 0.31 -8.14 -9.68
C PRO A 76 1.55 -7.39 -9.19
N LEU A 77 2.19 -7.87 -8.11
CA LEU A 77 3.41 -7.27 -7.58
C LEU A 77 4.64 -7.66 -8.43
N PRO A 78 5.61 -6.75 -8.64
CA PRO A 78 6.79 -6.99 -9.47
C PRO A 78 7.82 -7.84 -8.72
N VAL A 79 8.02 -9.07 -9.15
CA VAL A 79 8.90 -10.05 -8.48
C VAL A 79 10.38 -9.68 -8.59
N ASN A 80 10.84 -9.36 -9.81
CA ASN A 80 12.26 -9.06 -10.05
C ASN A 80 12.63 -7.70 -9.46
N LEU A 81 11.81 -6.67 -9.65
CA LEU A 81 12.04 -5.34 -9.07
C LEU A 81 12.15 -5.39 -7.54
N ILE A 82 11.31 -6.19 -6.87
CA ILE A 82 11.39 -6.40 -5.42
C ILE A 82 12.70 -7.09 -5.03
N LYS A 83 13.10 -8.16 -5.74
CA LYS A 83 14.36 -8.87 -5.49
C LYS A 83 15.58 -7.99 -5.73
N ASP A 84 15.57 -7.24 -6.82
CA ASP A 84 16.66 -6.33 -7.18
C ASP A 84 16.80 -5.17 -6.17
N PHE A 85 15.69 -4.70 -5.64
CA PHE A 85 15.68 -3.70 -4.57
C PHE A 85 16.20 -4.30 -3.25
N ALA A 86 15.71 -5.48 -2.89
CA ALA A 86 16.14 -6.19 -1.68
C ALA A 86 17.64 -6.46 -1.65
N ALA A 87 18.24 -6.78 -2.79
CA ALA A 87 19.69 -7.02 -2.91
C ALA A 87 20.56 -5.77 -2.71
N LYS A 88 19.95 -4.58 -2.68
CA LYS A 88 20.67 -3.29 -2.56
C LYS A 88 20.64 -2.70 -1.15
N VAL A 89 19.99 -3.36 -0.21
CA VAL A 89 19.78 -2.83 1.15
C VAL A 89 20.11 -3.87 2.21
N ASP A 90 20.56 -3.42 3.38
CA ASP A 90 20.98 -4.31 4.46
C ASP A 90 19.78 -4.89 5.23
N LYS A 91 18.79 -4.04 5.54
CA LYS A 91 17.56 -4.43 6.23
C LYS A 91 16.36 -3.95 5.44
N LEU A 92 15.40 -4.85 5.23
CA LEU A 92 14.22 -4.56 4.43
C LEU A 92 12.95 -4.61 5.28
N TYR A 93 12.20 -3.52 5.23
CA TYR A 93 10.91 -3.37 5.89
C TYR A 93 9.78 -3.24 4.89
N VAL A 94 8.61 -3.76 5.26
CA VAL A 94 7.36 -3.50 4.55
C VAL A 94 6.49 -2.63 5.45
N ILE A 95 6.11 -1.45 4.94
CA ILE A 95 5.21 -0.53 5.65
C ILE A 95 3.92 -0.45 4.84
N GLU A 96 2.91 -1.18 5.30
CA GLU A 96 1.57 -1.27 4.70
C GLU A 96 0.50 -1.29 5.79
N GLU A 97 -0.62 -0.62 5.55
CA GLU A 97 -1.79 -0.63 6.44
C GLU A 97 -2.61 -1.90 6.28
N LEU A 98 -3.37 -2.27 7.31
CA LEU A 98 -4.25 -3.44 7.34
C LEU A 98 -3.48 -4.75 7.13
N ASP A 99 -3.87 -5.54 6.13
CA ASP A 99 -3.36 -6.89 5.89
C ASP A 99 -1.94 -6.89 5.29
N ASP A 100 -1.24 -8.01 5.47
CA ASP A 100 0.16 -8.23 5.06
C ASP A 100 0.29 -8.69 3.58
N ILE A 101 -0.29 -7.96 2.65
CA ILE A 101 -0.33 -8.34 1.24
C ILE A 101 1.05 -8.27 0.60
N ILE A 102 1.76 -7.16 0.79
CA ILE A 102 3.10 -6.96 0.23
C ILE A 102 4.11 -7.83 0.97
N GLU A 103 4.04 -7.87 2.30
CA GLU A 103 4.91 -8.69 3.14
C GLU A 103 4.79 -10.19 2.79
N THR A 104 3.55 -10.71 2.73
CA THR A 104 3.29 -12.10 2.35
C THR A 104 3.82 -12.41 0.94
N HIS A 105 3.67 -11.49 -0.01
CA HIS A 105 4.22 -11.67 -1.35
C HIS A 105 5.75 -11.72 -1.32
N CYS A 106 6.41 -10.81 -0.60
CA CYS A 106 7.87 -10.82 -0.45
C CYS A 106 8.37 -12.15 0.13
N LYS A 107 7.75 -12.62 1.20
CA LYS A 107 8.07 -13.93 1.81
C LYS A 107 7.85 -15.09 0.83
N LYS A 108 6.76 -15.09 0.08
CA LYS A 108 6.44 -16.10 -0.94
C LYS A 108 7.49 -16.20 -2.05
N ILE A 109 8.10 -15.08 -2.45
CA ILE A 109 9.16 -15.05 -3.48
C ILE A 109 10.58 -15.23 -2.91
N GLY A 110 10.69 -15.54 -1.60
CA GLY A 110 11.96 -15.81 -0.92
C GLY A 110 12.73 -14.56 -0.49
N VAL A 111 12.06 -13.40 -0.38
CA VAL A 111 12.67 -12.16 0.12
C VAL A 111 12.35 -12.01 1.59
N SER A 112 13.40 -11.91 2.42
CA SER A 112 13.26 -11.68 3.87
C SER A 112 12.90 -10.23 4.13
N VAL A 113 11.79 -10.01 4.82
CA VAL A 113 11.29 -8.69 5.19
C VAL A 113 10.71 -8.69 6.60
N THR A 114 10.72 -7.54 7.23
CA THR A 114 10.02 -7.29 8.51
C THR A 114 8.87 -6.32 8.25
N GLY A 115 7.68 -6.67 8.66
CA GLY A 115 6.47 -5.86 8.44
C GLY A 115 5.54 -5.91 9.65
N LYS A 116 4.55 -6.78 9.67
CA LYS A 116 3.53 -6.87 10.74
C LYS A 116 4.05 -7.30 12.11
N GLU A 117 5.25 -7.81 12.19
CA GLU A 117 5.94 -8.00 13.49
C GLU A 117 6.12 -6.68 14.25
N ILE A 118 6.29 -5.57 13.52
CA ILE A 118 6.53 -4.23 14.06
C ILE A 118 5.30 -3.35 13.89
N PHE A 119 4.72 -3.33 12.69
CA PHE A 119 3.62 -2.44 12.32
C PHE A 119 2.26 -3.12 12.55
N PRO A 120 1.33 -2.50 13.28
CA PRO A 120 0.05 -3.13 13.61
C PRO A 120 -0.83 -3.33 12.36
N ALA A 121 -1.70 -4.34 12.42
CA ALA A 121 -2.74 -4.56 11.42
C ALA A 121 -4.01 -3.73 11.66
N ILE A 122 -4.11 -3.06 12.80
CA ILE A 122 -5.29 -2.31 13.22
C ILE A 122 -4.94 -0.83 13.38
N GLY A 123 -5.84 0.04 12.93
CA GLY A 123 -5.72 1.48 13.03
C GLY A 123 -5.03 2.11 11.83
N GLU A 124 -5.11 3.42 11.76
CA GLU A 124 -4.45 4.22 10.71
C GLU A 124 -2.98 4.41 11.05
N PHE A 125 -2.15 4.43 10.01
CA PHE A 125 -0.74 4.79 10.17
C PHE A 125 -0.57 6.30 10.24
N SER A 126 0.55 6.69 10.83
CA SER A 126 1.04 8.06 10.87
C SER A 126 2.55 8.04 10.98
N GLN A 127 3.18 9.17 10.68
CA GLN A 127 4.61 9.34 10.91
C GLN A 127 4.99 9.10 12.38
N LYS A 128 4.14 9.50 13.32
CA LYS A 128 4.35 9.26 14.75
C LYS A 128 4.41 7.77 15.07
N LEU A 129 3.42 7.01 14.62
CA LEU A 129 3.36 5.55 14.81
C LEU A 129 4.59 4.87 14.22
N ILE A 130 4.98 5.23 12.99
CA ILE A 130 6.15 4.63 12.33
C ILE A 130 7.43 4.95 13.12
N ALA A 131 7.62 6.20 13.54
CA ALA A 131 8.78 6.60 14.33
C ALA A 131 8.85 5.85 15.66
N GLU A 132 7.74 5.76 16.39
CA GLU A 132 7.64 5.01 17.65
C GLU A 132 7.97 3.52 17.47
N LYS A 133 7.39 2.88 16.45
CA LYS A 133 7.64 1.46 16.15
C LYS A 133 9.07 1.15 15.73
N MET A 134 9.75 2.12 15.16
CA MET A 134 11.15 2.01 14.76
C MET A 134 12.12 2.55 15.83
N ASN A 135 11.63 2.90 17.03
CA ASN A 135 12.41 3.51 18.11
C ASN A 135 13.20 4.77 17.66
N LEU A 136 12.60 5.55 16.78
CA LEU A 136 13.15 6.82 16.32
C LEU A 136 12.52 7.98 17.10
N PRO A 137 13.24 9.10 17.29
CA PRO A 137 12.66 10.26 17.93
C PRO A 137 11.46 10.77 17.13
N ALA A 138 10.30 10.78 17.78
CA ALA A 138 9.10 11.38 17.21
C ALA A 138 9.17 12.91 17.35
N LYS A 139 8.57 13.63 16.39
CA LYS A 139 8.38 15.08 16.54
C LYS A 139 7.48 15.36 17.75
N GLU A 140 7.79 16.40 18.50
CA GLU A 140 6.89 16.87 19.52
C GLU A 140 5.62 17.43 18.89
N TYR A 141 4.48 17.01 19.40
CA TYR A 141 3.17 17.49 18.97
C TYR A 141 2.60 18.41 20.06
N VAL A 142 1.89 19.43 19.63
CA VAL A 142 1.12 20.25 20.54
C VAL A 142 0.00 19.38 21.14
N THR A 143 0.02 19.22 22.45
CA THR A 143 -1.06 18.56 23.19
C THR A 143 -2.05 19.62 23.66
N LEU A 144 -3.33 19.38 23.40
CA LEU A 144 -4.40 20.23 23.93
C LEU A 144 -4.81 19.69 25.28
N GLU A 145 -4.90 20.57 26.29
CA GLU A 145 -5.38 20.22 27.62
C GLU A 145 -6.91 19.99 27.65
N GLU A 146 -7.61 20.57 26.67
CA GLU A 146 -9.05 20.45 26.55
C GLU A 146 -9.48 19.15 25.87
N ASN A 147 -10.49 18.51 26.42
CA ASN A 147 -11.12 17.34 25.81
C ASN A 147 -11.98 17.79 24.61
N ILE A 148 -11.42 17.68 23.41
CA ILE A 148 -12.14 18.01 22.18
C ILE A 148 -13.20 16.94 21.92
N PRO A 149 -14.50 17.32 21.82
CA PRO A 149 -15.55 16.35 21.54
C PRO A 149 -15.31 15.67 20.18
N MET A 150 -15.49 14.34 20.16
CA MET A 150 -15.35 13.58 18.94
C MET A 150 -16.38 14.03 17.89
N ARG A 151 -15.90 14.35 16.70
CA ARG A 151 -16.76 14.71 15.58
C ARG A 151 -17.16 13.44 14.83
N PRO A 152 -18.43 13.00 14.93
CA PRO A 152 -18.89 11.85 14.15
C PRO A 152 -18.86 12.18 12.65
N PRO A 153 -18.76 11.18 11.77
CA PRO A 153 -18.90 11.36 10.34
C PRO A 153 -20.25 12.03 10.03
N VAL A 154 -20.20 13.15 9.30
CA VAL A 154 -21.40 13.88 8.88
C VAL A 154 -21.36 14.12 7.38
N MET A 155 -22.51 14.09 6.73
CA MET A 155 -22.61 14.46 5.33
C MET A 155 -22.30 15.95 5.15
N CYS A 156 -21.40 16.27 4.20
CA CYS A 156 -21.02 17.64 3.91
C CYS A 156 -22.23 18.51 3.55
N ALA A 157 -22.14 19.81 3.78
CA ALA A 157 -23.12 20.76 3.28
C ALA A 157 -23.19 20.69 1.75
N GLY A 158 -24.39 20.59 1.16
CA GLY A 158 -24.57 20.41 -0.28
C GLY A 158 -24.30 19.00 -0.81
N CYS A 159 -24.05 18.01 0.04
CA CYS A 159 -23.82 16.63 -0.38
C CYS A 159 -25.05 16.07 -1.14
N PRO A 160 -24.88 15.54 -2.37
CA PRO A 160 -25.99 15.00 -3.15
C PRO A 160 -26.65 13.78 -2.49
N HIS A 161 -25.93 13.03 -1.68
CA HIS A 161 -26.46 11.89 -0.93
C HIS A 161 -27.55 12.29 0.09
N ARG A 162 -27.56 13.54 0.58
CA ARG A 162 -28.55 14.01 1.54
C ARG A 162 -29.98 13.90 0.99
N GLY A 163 -30.17 14.26 -0.30
CA GLY A 163 -31.47 14.14 -0.95
C GLY A 163 -31.97 12.70 -0.98
N MET A 164 -31.09 11.77 -1.31
CA MET A 164 -31.41 10.34 -1.35
C MET A 164 -31.79 9.79 0.04
N PHE A 165 -31.00 10.10 1.06
CA PHE A 165 -31.31 9.67 2.44
C PHE A 165 -32.54 10.34 3.04
N TYR A 166 -32.92 11.50 2.56
CA TYR A 166 -34.14 12.17 3.01
C TYR A 166 -35.41 11.53 2.42
N VAL A 167 -35.31 10.93 1.22
CA VAL A 167 -36.47 10.32 0.51
C VAL A 167 -36.66 8.85 0.93
N LEU A 168 -35.63 8.17 1.42
CA LEU A 168 -35.70 6.80 1.92
C LEU A 168 -36.33 6.74 3.33
#